data_09052a1d0c1717eb0105e7ead7740834
#
_entry.id   09052a1d0c1717eb0105e7ead7740834
#
_cell.length_a   1.000
_cell.length_b   1.000
_cell.length_c   1.000
_cell.angle_alpha   90.00
_cell.angle_beta   90.00
_cell.angle_gamma   90.00
#
_symmetry.space_group_name_H-M   'P 1'
#
loop_
_entity.id
_entity.type
_entity.pdbx_description
1 polymer ?
#
loop_
_entity_poly.entity_id
_entity_poly.type
_entity_poly.pdbx_seq_one_letter_code
_entity_poly.pdbx_strand_id
1 'polypeptide(L)'
;VILPYSIVMIIWIFVDYILGNKYRILTIGTSILGLNFKSVIDVTMWYISFLILWYIAFFCIFKLIKNNYFKIITMFIFSYIVYYNLYELFDQNVGVRLYTLLFPIGVFLGFLFSKELNISESMLKSILGHLIIFSFILFEISLNRSYDYRYYTISIIMFSIMIISIFMLMNDFESKILSFIGNISFELYLFEGVFINKYNFIFKFINNKFWATLIYFILIIILSYIYHRIVKKINKYLK
;
A
#
# COMPACT_ATOMS: atom_id res chain seq x y z
N VAL A 1 10.17 0.70 -7.85
CA VAL A 1 8.98 1.46 -7.42
C VAL A 1 8.99 2.87 -8.00
N ILE A 2 10.07 3.65 -7.86
CA ILE A 2 10.08 5.07 -8.27
C ILE A 2 9.92 5.24 -9.79
N LEU A 3 10.67 4.51 -10.62
CA LEU A 3 10.63 4.67 -12.08
C LEU A 3 9.22 4.45 -12.67
N PRO A 4 8.53 3.34 -12.42
CA PRO A 4 7.18 3.17 -12.94
C PRO A 4 6.21 4.22 -12.41
N TYR A 5 6.33 4.61 -11.15
CA TYR A 5 5.54 5.71 -10.59
C TYR A 5 5.77 7.02 -11.33
N SER A 6 7.05 7.43 -11.54
CA SER A 6 7.39 8.69 -12.22
C SER A 6 6.82 8.74 -13.65
N ILE A 7 6.90 7.63 -14.38
CA ILE A 7 6.35 7.55 -15.75
C ILE A 7 4.83 7.77 -15.74
N VAL A 8 4.12 7.11 -14.83
CA VAL A 8 2.65 7.28 -14.70
C VAL A 8 2.30 8.72 -14.30
N MET A 9 3.05 9.32 -13.37
CA MET A 9 2.84 10.72 -13.00
C MET A 9 3.02 11.68 -14.18
N ILE A 10 4.02 11.45 -15.02
CA ILE A 10 4.20 12.25 -16.25
C ILE A 10 3.00 12.10 -17.18
N ILE A 11 2.47 10.88 -17.34
CA ILE A 11 1.28 10.62 -18.15
C ILE A 11 0.08 11.41 -17.60
N TRP A 12 -0.17 11.35 -16.28
CA TRP A 12 -1.30 12.06 -15.66
C TRP A 12 -1.15 13.58 -15.72
N ILE A 13 0.06 14.11 -15.54
CA ILE A 13 0.33 15.54 -15.70
C ILE A 13 0.04 15.99 -17.15
N PHE A 14 0.41 15.18 -18.14
CA PHE A 14 0.14 15.46 -19.54
C PHE A 14 -1.35 15.42 -19.87
N VAL A 15 -2.08 14.43 -19.38
CA VAL A 15 -3.53 14.32 -19.52
C VAL A 15 -4.22 15.52 -18.88
N ASP A 16 -3.81 15.89 -17.67
CA ASP A 16 -4.34 17.07 -16.98
C ASP A 16 -4.09 18.37 -17.75
N TYR A 17 -2.91 18.50 -18.33
CA TYR A 17 -2.58 19.68 -19.15
C TYR A 17 -3.52 19.80 -20.37
N ILE A 18 -3.82 18.68 -21.04
CA ILE A 18 -4.79 18.64 -22.15
C ILE A 18 -6.19 19.02 -21.66
N LEU A 19 -6.56 18.63 -20.45
CA LEU A 19 -7.85 18.95 -19.84
C LEU A 19 -7.93 20.40 -19.28
N GLY A 20 -6.85 21.19 -19.45
CA GLY A 20 -6.78 22.60 -19.03
C GLY A 20 -6.30 22.83 -17.60
N ASN A 21 -5.92 21.79 -16.87
CA ASN A 21 -5.36 21.92 -15.54
C ASN A 21 -3.89 22.33 -15.60
N LYS A 22 -3.50 23.36 -14.82
CA LYS A 22 -2.12 23.86 -14.77
C LYS A 22 -1.55 23.69 -13.37
N TYR A 23 -0.36 23.16 -13.29
CA TYR A 23 0.37 22.97 -12.03
C TYR A 23 1.63 23.84 -12.00
N ARG A 24 2.06 24.21 -10.79
CA ARG A 24 3.36 24.88 -10.59
C ARG A 24 4.50 23.89 -10.89
N ILE A 25 5.61 24.36 -11.45
CA ILE A 25 6.78 23.54 -11.79
C ILE A 25 7.28 22.74 -10.56
N LEU A 26 7.29 23.38 -9.39
CA LEU A 26 7.70 22.70 -8.14
C LEU A 26 6.76 21.53 -7.80
N THR A 27 5.44 21.71 -7.98
CA THR A 27 4.44 20.64 -7.76
C THR A 27 4.66 19.48 -8.73
N ILE A 28 4.94 19.78 -9.99
CA ILE A 28 5.25 18.78 -11.02
C ILE A 28 6.50 17.98 -10.61
N GLY A 29 7.61 18.67 -10.31
CA GLY A 29 8.86 18.03 -9.93
C GLY A 29 8.75 17.16 -8.67
N THR A 30 8.13 17.67 -7.61
CA THR A 30 7.92 16.91 -6.37
C THR A 30 6.98 15.72 -6.57
N SER A 31 5.95 15.86 -7.42
CA SER A 31 5.04 14.74 -7.72
C SER A 31 5.72 13.64 -8.51
N ILE A 32 6.53 13.96 -9.53
CA ILE A 32 7.29 12.95 -10.29
C ILE A 32 8.27 12.18 -9.41
N LEU A 33 8.87 12.84 -8.42
CA LEU A 33 9.81 12.20 -7.47
C LEU A 33 9.11 11.44 -6.33
N GLY A 34 7.78 11.50 -6.24
CA GLY A 34 7.05 10.90 -5.10
C GLY A 34 7.22 11.66 -3.78
N LEU A 35 7.66 12.92 -3.84
CA LEU A 35 7.88 13.78 -2.68
C LEU A 35 6.74 14.80 -2.47
N ASN A 36 5.66 14.70 -3.23
CA ASN A 36 4.49 15.52 -3.04
C ASN A 36 3.55 14.89 -2.01
N PHE A 37 3.81 15.14 -0.75
CA PHE A 37 3.04 14.59 0.38
C PHE A 37 1.55 15.00 0.36
N LYS A 38 1.22 16.11 -0.29
CA LYS A 38 -0.18 16.58 -0.44
C LYS A 38 -0.93 15.93 -1.59
N SER A 39 -0.23 15.17 -2.43
CA SER A 39 -0.82 14.41 -3.56
C SER A 39 -1.79 15.23 -4.43
N VAL A 40 -1.37 16.48 -4.77
CA VAL A 40 -2.20 17.47 -5.47
C VAL A 40 -2.67 16.99 -6.86
N ILE A 41 -1.85 16.20 -7.57
CA ILE A 41 -2.17 15.73 -8.93
C ILE A 41 -3.13 14.54 -8.85
N ASP A 42 -2.87 13.62 -7.95
CA ASP A 42 -3.71 12.44 -7.70
C ASP A 42 -3.75 12.14 -6.21
N VAL A 43 -4.93 12.30 -5.64
CA VAL A 43 -5.17 12.13 -4.19
C VAL A 43 -4.81 10.73 -3.70
N THR A 44 -4.83 9.72 -4.56
CA THR A 44 -4.52 8.33 -4.16
C THR A 44 -3.03 8.09 -4.05
N MET A 45 -2.18 8.93 -4.65
CA MET A 45 -0.71 8.77 -4.66
C MET A 45 -0.01 9.14 -3.35
N TRP A 46 -0.74 9.61 -2.33
CA TRP A 46 -0.17 9.87 -1.00
C TRP A 46 0.59 8.66 -0.43
N TYR A 47 0.14 7.45 -0.75
CA TYR A 47 0.74 6.21 -0.26
C TYR A 47 2.17 6.00 -0.78
N ILE A 48 2.50 6.45 -2.00
CA ILE A 48 3.87 6.37 -2.53
C ILE A 48 4.82 7.26 -1.73
N SER A 49 4.43 8.51 -1.46
CA SER A 49 5.21 9.43 -0.62
C SER A 49 5.37 8.85 0.80
N PHE A 50 4.32 8.24 1.33
CA PHE A 50 4.32 7.58 2.62
C PHE A 50 5.27 6.35 2.63
N LEU A 51 5.27 5.52 1.59
CA LEU A 51 6.22 4.41 1.46
C LEU A 51 7.67 4.88 1.36
N ILE A 52 7.95 5.93 0.59
CA ILE A 52 9.29 6.50 0.47
C ILE A 52 9.79 6.93 1.85
N LEU A 53 8.96 7.61 2.63
CA LEU A 53 9.27 8.01 4.00
C LEU A 53 9.67 6.79 4.86
N TRP A 54 8.89 5.70 4.79
CA TRP A 54 9.17 4.47 5.52
C TRP A 54 10.45 3.78 5.06
N TYR A 55 10.73 3.74 3.77
CA TYR A 55 11.97 3.15 3.25
C TYR A 55 13.21 3.93 3.68
N ILE A 56 13.12 5.26 3.70
CA ILE A 56 14.21 6.10 4.20
C ILE A 56 14.42 5.85 5.70
N ALA A 57 13.35 5.86 6.50
CA ALA A 57 13.41 5.59 7.93
C ALA A 57 13.99 4.19 8.22
N PHE A 58 13.49 3.17 7.53
CA PHE A 58 13.98 1.80 7.64
C PHE A 58 15.48 1.72 7.32
N PHE A 59 15.90 2.27 6.18
CA PHE A 59 17.29 2.28 5.79
C PHE A 59 18.18 2.95 6.85
N CYS A 60 17.82 4.16 7.30
CA CYS A 60 18.58 4.89 8.31
C CYS A 60 18.66 4.13 9.63
N ILE A 61 17.54 3.64 10.14
CA ILE A 61 17.45 2.93 11.42
C ILE A 61 18.27 1.63 11.36
N PHE A 62 18.13 0.84 10.29
CA PHE A 62 18.82 -0.44 10.15
C PHE A 62 20.31 -0.31 9.86
N LYS A 63 20.73 0.80 9.25
CA LYS A 63 22.14 1.13 9.02
C LYS A 63 22.84 1.66 10.28
N LEU A 64 22.17 2.52 11.05
CA LEU A 64 22.76 3.23 12.19
C LEU A 64 22.71 2.42 13.48
N ILE A 65 21.67 1.64 13.70
CA ILE A 65 21.46 0.89 14.93
C ILE A 65 21.94 -0.55 14.72
N LYS A 66 22.85 -1.04 15.57
CA LYS A 66 23.37 -2.41 15.50
C LYS A 66 22.43 -3.44 16.14
N ASN A 67 21.85 -3.10 17.29
CA ASN A 67 21.01 -4.01 18.07
C ASN A 67 19.60 -4.12 17.45
N ASN A 68 19.17 -5.35 17.15
CA ASN A 68 17.91 -5.62 16.50
C ASN A 68 16.66 -5.22 17.31
N TYR A 69 16.72 -5.33 18.65
CA TYR A 69 15.62 -4.90 19.50
C TYR A 69 15.46 -3.36 19.45
N PHE A 70 16.58 -2.64 19.52
CA PHE A 70 16.55 -1.17 19.40
C PHE A 70 16.08 -0.71 18.02
N LYS A 71 16.40 -1.44 16.93
CA LYS A 71 15.84 -1.14 15.60
C LYS A 71 14.32 -1.15 15.61
N ILE A 72 13.73 -2.21 16.19
CA ILE A 72 12.27 -2.37 16.24
C ILE A 72 11.65 -1.27 17.11
N ILE A 73 12.19 -1.03 18.30
CA ILE A 73 11.69 0.04 19.19
C ILE A 73 11.74 1.38 18.48
N THR A 74 12.85 1.70 17.80
CA THR A 74 12.99 2.96 17.05
C THR A 74 11.99 3.06 15.90
N MET A 75 11.67 1.96 15.22
CA MET A 75 10.61 1.94 14.19
C MET A 75 9.24 2.29 14.77
N PHE A 76 8.90 1.79 15.97
CA PHE A 76 7.64 2.15 16.64
C PHE A 76 7.65 3.61 17.14
N ILE A 77 8.78 4.12 17.65
CA ILE A 77 8.93 5.54 18.01
C ILE A 77 8.74 6.41 16.76
N PHE A 78 9.35 6.03 15.64
CA PHE A 78 9.18 6.76 14.38
C PHE A 78 7.72 6.74 13.91
N SER A 79 7.00 5.63 14.07
CA SER A 79 5.57 5.58 13.75
C SER A 79 4.75 6.55 14.61
N TYR A 80 5.08 6.69 15.87
CA TYR A 80 4.46 7.68 16.74
C TYR A 80 4.71 9.12 16.26
N ILE A 81 5.94 9.42 15.84
CA ILE A 81 6.30 10.73 15.27
C ILE A 81 5.51 10.99 13.97
N VAL A 82 5.41 10.01 13.08
CA VAL A 82 4.60 10.12 11.84
C VAL A 82 3.13 10.37 12.16
N TYR A 83 2.59 9.62 13.11
CA TYR A 83 1.19 9.72 13.50
C TYR A 83 0.79 11.10 14.03
N TYR A 84 1.63 11.71 14.87
CA TYR A 84 1.30 12.96 15.55
C TYR A 84 1.87 14.20 14.86
N ASN A 85 3.11 14.14 14.35
CA ASN A 85 3.82 15.33 13.90
C ASN A 85 3.86 15.48 12.37
N LEU A 86 3.91 14.37 11.63
CA LEU A 86 4.03 14.42 10.17
C LEU A 86 2.67 14.32 9.46
N TYR A 87 1.58 14.10 10.20
CA TYR A 87 0.24 14.01 9.64
C TYR A 87 -0.16 15.28 8.84
N GLU A 88 0.26 16.45 9.29
CA GLU A 88 -0.02 17.71 8.60
C GLU A 88 0.71 17.85 7.26
N LEU A 89 1.90 17.21 7.11
CA LEU A 89 2.62 17.18 5.83
C LEU A 89 1.82 16.47 4.73
N PHE A 90 0.96 15.54 5.10
CA PHE A 90 0.08 14.79 4.22
C PHE A 90 -1.31 15.42 4.08
N ASP A 91 -1.43 16.70 4.33
CA ASP A 91 -2.69 17.46 4.27
C ASP A 91 -3.82 16.83 5.11
N GLN A 92 -3.45 16.35 6.28
CA GLN A 92 -4.34 15.66 7.23
C GLN A 92 -5.01 14.41 6.63
N ASN A 93 -4.32 13.72 5.72
CA ASN A 93 -4.83 12.50 5.13
C ASN A 93 -5.02 11.40 6.19
N VAL A 94 -6.26 11.00 6.42
CA VAL A 94 -6.63 10.00 7.41
C VAL A 94 -5.92 8.66 7.16
N GLY A 95 -5.66 8.31 5.90
CA GLY A 95 -4.93 7.09 5.54
C GLY A 95 -3.54 7.02 6.18
N VAL A 96 -2.83 8.14 6.33
CA VAL A 96 -1.52 8.17 6.99
C VAL A 96 -1.64 7.67 8.44
N ARG A 97 -2.63 8.13 9.19
CA ARG A 97 -2.87 7.65 10.56
C ARG A 97 -3.27 6.19 10.61
N LEU A 98 -4.14 5.77 9.71
CA LEU A 98 -4.66 4.41 9.67
C LEU A 98 -3.56 3.37 9.40
N TYR A 99 -2.62 3.66 8.50
CA TYR A 99 -1.62 2.69 8.03
C TYR A 99 -0.25 2.85 8.69
N THR A 100 -0.04 3.87 9.54
CA THR A 100 1.26 4.17 10.15
C THR A 100 1.84 2.99 10.94
N LEU A 101 1.03 2.21 11.65
CA LEU A 101 1.50 1.07 12.44
C LEU A 101 1.78 -0.19 11.62
N LEU A 102 1.25 -0.31 10.40
CA LEU A 102 1.41 -1.53 9.60
C LEU A 102 2.87 -1.82 9.25
N PHE A 103 3.65 -0.79 8.90
CA PHE A 103 5.04 -0.97 8.52
C PHE A 103 5.90 -1.49 9.70
N PRO A 104 5.93 -0.85 10.90
CA PRO A 104 6.70 -1.36 12.04
C PRO A 104 6.20 -2.73 12.53
N ILE A 105 4.90 -3.02 12.45
CA ILE A 105 4.35 -4.36 12.74
C ILE A 105 4.92 -5.39 11.76
N GLY A 106 4.93 -5.07 10.46
CA GLY A 106 5.53 -5.94 9.44
C GLY A 106 7.01 -6.22 9.69
N VAL A 107 7.78 -5.18 10.06
CA VAL A 107 9.20 -5.33 10.43
C VAL A 107 9.36 -6.21 11.69
N PHE A 108 8.53 -6.01 12.69
CA PHE A 108 8.54 -6.82 13.91
C PHE A 108 8.21 -8.29 13.63
N LEU A 109 7.17 -8.55 12.86
CA LEU A 109 6.82 -9.92 12.46
C LEU A 109 7.94 -10.56 11.63
N GLY A 110 8.52 -9.85 10.66
CA GLY A 110 9.66 -10.33 9.90
C GLY A 110 10.87 -10.69 10.80
N PHE A 111 11.12 -9.91 11.84
CA PHE A 111 12.14 -10.21 12.83
C PHE A 111 11.81 -11.46 13.66
N LEU A 112 10.57 -11.64 14.08
CA LEU A 112 10.15 -12.84 14.80
C LEU A 112 10.31 -14.10 13.95
N PHE A 113 9.85 -14.05 12.70
CA PHE A 113 9.94 -15.19 11.77
C PHE A 113 11.36 -15.46 11.27
N SER A 114 12.28 -14.48 11.32
CA SER A 114 13.68 -14.70 10.98
C SER A 114 14.45 -15.48 12.05
N LYS A 115 13.92 -15.58 13.27
CA LYS A 115 14.47 -16.47 14.28
C LYS A 115 13.98 -17.88 13.98
N GLU A 116 14.92 -18.83 13.89
CA GLU A 116 14.61 -20.25 13.84
C GLU A 116 13.87 -20.64 15.12
N LEU A 117 12.57 -20.45 15.12
CA LEU A 117 11.73 -20.94 16.18
C LEU A 117 11.63 -22.46 15.98
N ASN A 118 12.20 -23.25 16.90
CA ASN A 118 12.04 -24.71 16.94
C ASN A 118 10.58 -25.06 17.31
N ILE A 119 9.65 -24.66 16.46
CA ILE A 119 8.21 -24.88 16.62
C ILE A 119 7.85 -26.04 15.68
N SER A 120 7.20 -27.08 16.22
CA SER A 120 6.68 -28.16 15.38
C SER A 120 5.62 -27.62 14.42
N GLU A 121 5.51 -28.23 13.24
CA GLU A 121 4.52 -27.83 12.23
C GLU A 121 3.09 -27.85 12.78
N SER A 122 2.75 -28.84 13.59
CA SER A 122 1.44 -28.93 14.25
C SER A 122 1.19 -27.77 15.21
N MET A 123 2.20 -27.38 15.98
CA MET A 123 2.11 -26.24 16.89
C MET A 123 1.98 -24.92 16.11
N LEU A 124 2.72 -24.76 15.02
CA LEU A 124 2.60 -23.58 14.15
C LEU A 124 1.19 -23.46 13.56
N LYS A 125 0.64 -24.56 13.03
CA LYS A 125 -0.74 -24.59 12.52
C LYS A 125 -1.77 -24.25 13.59
N SER A 126 -1.58 -24.73 14.81
CA SER A 126 -2.44 -24.40 15.94
C SER A 126 -2.38 -22.90 16.28
N ILE A 127 -1.18 -22.31 16.36
CA ILE A 127 -0.99 -20.88 16.62
C ILE A 127 -1.66 -20.04 15.53
N LEU A 128 -1.43 -20.37 14.27
CA LEU A 128 -2.02 -19.65 13.14
C LEU A 128 -3.56 -19.74 13.16
N GLY A 129 -4.12 -20.92 13.48
CA GLY A 129 -5.57 -21.09 13.63
C GLY A 129 -6.16 -20.20 14.73
N HIS A 130 -5.51 -20.14 15.91
CA HIS A 130 -5.94 -19.24 16.98
C HIS A 130 -5.80 -17.75 16.60
N LEU A 131 -4.72 -17.39 15.89
CA LEU A 131 -4.53 -16.02 15.40
C LEU A 131 -5.64 -15.61 14.40
N ILE A 132 -6.09 -16.52 13.53
CA ILE A 132 -7.20 -16.24 12.60
C ILE A 132 -8.48 -15.97 13.38
N ILE A 133 -8.84 -16.83 14.33
CA ILE A 133 -10.08 -16.67 15.13
C ILE A 133 -10.01 -15.37 15.94
N PHE A 134 -8.91 -15.13 16.63
CA PHE A 134 -8.73 -13.93 17.46
C PHE A 134 -8.75 -12.64 16.63
N SER A 135 -8.05 -12.63 15.51
CA SER A 135 -8.02 -11.45 14.63
C SER A 135 -9.37 -11.22 13.95
N PHE A 136 -10.12 -12.28 13.60
CA PHE A 136 -11.48 -12.15 13.08
C PHE A 136 -12.44 -11.52 14.11
N ILE A 137 -12.42 -12.00 15.34
CA ILE A 137 -13.25 -11.45 16.43
C ILE A 137 -12.93 -9.97 16.67
N LEU A 138 -11.64 -9.62 16.76
CA LEU A 138 -11.23 -8.22 16.96
C LEU A 138 -11.53 -7.35 15.74
N PHE A 139 -11.42 -7.88 14.53
CA PHE A 139 -11.82 -7.20 13.30
C PHE A 139 -13.31 -6.84 13.34
N GLU A 140 -14.19 -7.79 13.63
CA GLU A 140 -15.64 -7.56 13.72
C GLU A 140 -15.99 -6.53 14.81
N ILE A 141 -15.41 -6.66 16.01
CA ILE A 141 -15.68 -5.72 17.12
C ILE A 141 -15.23 -4.30 16.74
N SER A 142 -14.06 -4.16 16.12
CA SER A 142 -13.50 -2.86 15.76
C SER A 142 -14.20 -2.26 14.55
N LEU A 143 -14.64 -3.08 13.59
CA LEU A 143 -15.40 -2.63 12.43
C LEU A 143 -16.75 -2.03 12.83
N ASN A 144 -17.45 -2.64 13.78
CA ASN A 144 -18.71 -2.14 14.31
C ASN A 144 -18.56 -0.80 15.07
N ARG A 145 -17.34 -0.41 15.42
CA ARG A 145 -16.99 0.87 16.08
C ARG A 145 -16.15 1.79 15.20
N SER A 146 -16.13 1.56 13.91
CA SER A 146 -15.23 2.25 12.93
C SER A 146 -15.52 3.75 12.74
N TYR A 147 -16.56 4.31 13.36
CA TYR A 147 -16.77 5.76 13.46
C TYR A 147 -15.64 6.48 14.23
N ASP A 148 -14.88 5.77 15.11
CA ASP A 148 -13.63 6.24 15.69
C ASP A 148 -12.45 5.63 14.91
N TYR A 149 -11.60 6.48 14.32
CA TYR A 149 -10.47 6.06 13.51
C TYR A 149 -9.49 5.11 14.24
N ARG A 150 -9.45 5.13 15.58
CA ARG A 150 -8.63 4.19 16.38
C ARG A 150 -9.11 2.76 16.22
N TYR A 151 -10.42 2.54 16.29
CA TYR A 151 -11.00 1.22 16.04
C TYR A 151 -10.86 0.80 14.58
N TYR A 152 -10.97 1.76 13.65
CA TYR A 152 -10.74 1.48 12.25
C TYR A 152 -9.29 1.07 11.96
N THR A 153 -8.30 1.68 12.62
CA THR A 153 -6.89 1.24 12.56
C THR A 153 -6.74 -0.20 13.06
N ILE A 154 -7.37 -0.55 14.19
CA ILE A 154 -7.35 -1.90 14.73
C ILE A 154 -7.97 -2.89 13.73
N SER A 155 -9.10 -2.55 13.10
CA SER A 155 -9.73 -3.43 12.12
C SER A 155 -8.82 -3.73 10.93
N ILE A 156 -8.11 -2.73 10.41
CA ILE A 156 -7.15 -2.90 9.31
C ILE A 156 -5.99 -3.83 9.73
N ILE A 157 -5.43 -3.62 10.93
CA ILE A 157 -4.33 -4.45 11.44
C ILE A 157 -4.80 -5.90 11.62
N MET A 158 -5.96 -6.11 12.24
CA MET A 158 -6.49 -7.44 12.49
C MET A 158 -6.86 -8.16 11.19
N PHE A 159 -7.45 -7.46 10.23
CA PHE A 159 -7.69 -8.01 8.90
C PHE A 159 -6.39 -8.44 8.21
N SER A 160 -5.35 -7.62 8.28
CA SER A 160 -4.05 -7.95 7.69
C SER A 160 -3.41 -9.18 8.34
N ILE A 161 -3.46 -9.29 9.67
CA ILE A 161 -2.95 -10.46 10.41
C ILE A 161 -3.74 -11.71 10.03
N MET A 162 -5.06 -11.62 9.95
CA MET A 162 -5.94 -12.72 9.56
C MET A 162 -5.57 -13.25 8.17
N ILE A 163 -5.46 -12.37 7.17
CA ILE A 163 -5.13 -12.75 5.80
C ILE A 163 -3.73 -13.39 5.73
N ILE A 164 -2.72 -12.81 6.37
CA ILE A 164 -1.37 -13.37 6.41
C ILE A 164 -1.39 -14.77 7.04
N SER A 165 -2.10 -14.94 8.16
CA SER A 165 -2.19 -16.24 8.85
C SER A 165 -2.89 -17.30 7.99
N ILE A 166 -3.93 -16.93 7.24
CA ILE A 166 -4.60 -17.83 6.28
C ILE A 166 -3.61 -18.28 5.20
N PHE A 167 -2.90 -17.35 4.57
CA PHE A 167 -1.92 -17.69 3.53
C PHE A 167 -0.77 -18.53 4.06
N MET A 168 -0.33 -18.31 5.30
CA MET A 168 0.69 -19.16 5.94
C MET A 168 0.19 -20.58 6.21
N LEU A 169 -1.11 -20.76 6.52
CA LEU A 169 -1.70 -22.11 6.64
C LEU A 169 -1.84 -22.82 5.30
N MET A 170 -2.00 -22.05 4.21
CA MET A 170 -2.15 -22.57 2.84
C MET A 170 -0.79 -22.76 2.16
N ASN A 171 0.22 -23.25 2.88
CA ASN A 171 1.64 -23.27 2.52
C ASN A 171 1.95 -23.73 1.07
N ASP A 172 1.14 -24.64 0.52
CA ASP A 172 1.31 -25.21 -0.82
C ASP A 172 0.29 -24.66 -1.84
N PHE A 173 -0.40 -23.55 -1.49
CA PHE A 173 -1.41 -22.99 -2.36
C PHE A 173 -0.79 -22.17 -3.50
N GLU A 174 -0.65 -22.78 -4.67
CA GLU A 174 -0.24 -22.11 -5.88
C GLU A 174 -1.45 -21.72 -6.74
N SER A 175 -1.66 -20.42 -6.93
CA SER A 175 -2.67 -19.89 -7.84
C SER A 175 -2.02 -19.04 -8.93
N LYS A 176 -2.15 -19.48 -10.19
CA LYS A 176 -1.68 -18.73 -11.36
C LYS A 176 -2.34 -17.34 -11.45
N ILE A 177 -3.61 -17.24 -11.04
CA ILE A 177 -4.36 -15.97 -11.04
C ILE A 177 -3.79 -15.03 -9.99
N LEU A 178 -3.59 -15.50 -8.74
CA LEU A 178 -3.02 -14.67 -7.68
C LEU A 178 -1.58 -14.25 -8.01
N SER A 179 -0.78 -15.17 -8.56
CA SER A 179 0.57 -14.84 -9.03
C SER A 179 0.56 -13.79 -10.13
N PHE A 180 -0.36 -13.90 -11.10
CA PHE A 180 -0.51 -12.89 -12.15
C PHE A 180 -0.90 -11.51 -11.57
N ILE A 181 -1.94 -11.46 -10.71
CA ILE A 181 -2.38 -10.21 -10.07
C ILE A 181 -1.28 -9.64 -9.18
N GLY A 182 -0.59 -10.48 -8.41
CA GLY A 182 0.54 -10.06 -7.58
C GLY A 182 1.66 -9.41 -8.38
N ASN A 183 1.99 -9.96 -9.56
CA ASN A 183 3.03 -9.41 -10.43
C ASN A 183 2.69 -8.03 -11.01
N ILE A 184 1.41 -7.68 -11.15
CA ILE A 184 0.96 -6.38 -11.68
C ILE A 184 0.30 -5.51 -10.59
N SER A 185 0.38 -5.91 -9.33
CA SER A 185 -0.34 -5.24 -8.22
C SER A 185 0.06 -3.78 -8.03
N PHE A 186 1.33 -3.48 -8.24
CA PHE A 186 1.82 -2.10 -8.15
C PHE A 186 1.24 -1.21 -9.26
N GLU A 187 1.22 -1.73 -10.48
CA GLU A 187 0.63 -1.04 -11.61
C GLU A 187 -0.90 -0.91 -11.47
N LEU A 188 -1.57 -1.91 -10.91
CA LEU A 188 -2.99 -1.82 -10.56
C LEU A 188 -3.25 -0.62 -9.65
N TYR A 189 -2.45 -0.49 -8.59
CA TYR A 189 -2.54 0.64 -7.68
C TYR A 189 -2.32 2.00 -8.39
N LEU A 190 -1.37 2.10 -9.32
CA LEU A 190 -1.08 3.34 -10.03
C LEU A 190 -2.22 3.83 -10.95
N PHE A 191 -3.08 2.93 -11.42
CA PHE A 191 -4.19 3.27 -12.31
C PHE A 191 -5.54 3.34 -11.59
N GLU A 192 -5.75 2.53 -10.55
CA GLU A 192 -7.03 2.38 -9.87
C GLU A 192 -7.61 3.71 -9.42
N GLY A 193 -6.87 4.47 -8.64
CA GLY A 193 -7.36 5.68 -7.99
C GLY A 193 -7.75 6.78 -8.95
N VAL A 194 -7.00 6.94 -10.03
CA VAL A 194 -7.25 7.99 -11.03
C VAL A 194 -8.56 7.77 -11.75
N PHE A 195 -8.87 6.55 -12.15
CA PHE A 195 -10.09 6.23 -12.88
C PHE A 195 -11.34 6.25 -11.99
N ILE A 196 -11.23 5.99 -10.70
CA ILE A 196 -12.37 6.10 -9.77
C ILE A 196 -12.56 7.55 -9.32
N ASN A 197 -11.51 8.18 -8.81
CA ASN A 197 -11.64 9.43 -8.08
C ASN A 197 -11.54 10.66 -8.97
N LYS A 198 -10.64 10.66 -9.96
CA LYS A 198 -10.35 11.85 -10.74
C LYS A 198 -11.18 11.96 -12.01
N TYR A 199 -11.15 10.96 -12.86
CA TYR A 199 -11.82 11.03 -14.15
C TYR A 199 -13.21 10.40 -14.13
N ASN A 200 -13.39 9.31 -13.39
CA ASN A 200 -14.68 8.64 -13.12
C ASN A 200 -15.60 8.49 -14.36
N PHE A 201 -15.01 8.40 -15.57
CA PHE A 201 -15.77 8.42 -16.81
C PHE A 201 -16.62 7.15 -16.98
N ILE A 202 -16.14 5.97 -16.57
CA ILE A 202 -16.86 4.72 -16.73
C ILE A 202 -18.18 4.77 -15.99
N PHE A 203 -18.19 5.25 -14.74
CA PHE A 203 -19.38 5.35 -13.91
C PHE A 203 -20.30 6.51 -14.33
N LYS A 204 -19.81 7.47 -15.12
CA LYS A 204 -20.63 8.51 -15.71
C LYS A 204 -21.36 8.05 -16.98
N PHE A 205 -20.75 7.16 -17.76
CA PHE A 205 -21.35 6.67 -19.01
C PHE A 205 -22.23 5.43 -18.83
N ILE A 206 -21.97 4.63 -17.78
CA ILE A 206 -22.66 3.36 -17.56
C ILE A 206 -23.53 3.48 -16.30
N ASN A 207 -24.84 3.59 -16.49
CA ASN A 207 -25.80 3.74 -15.38
C ASN A 207 -25.88 2.51 -14.47
N ASN A 208 -25.68 1.31 -15.01
CA ASN A 208 -25.72 0.07 -14.22
C ASN A 208 -24.39 -0.11 -13.48
N LYS A 209 -24.42 0.03 -12.15
CA LYS A 209 -23.25 -0.05 -11.28
C LYS A 209 -22.49 -1.37 -11.40
N PHE A 210 -23.18 -2.49 -11.58
CA PHE A 210 -22.54 -3.80 -11.71
C PHE A 210 -21.68 -3.86 -12.99
N TRP A 211 -22.26 -3.49 -14.14
CA TRP A 211 -21.52 -3.47 -15.40
C TRP A 211 -20.40 -2.43 -15.41
N ALA A 212 -20.65 -1.25 -14.84
CA ALA A 212 -19.62 -0.23 -14.69
C ALA A 212 -18.42 -0.74 -13.90
N THR A 213 -18.67 -1.42 -12.78
CA THR A 213 -17.61 -2.02 -11.94
C THR A 213 -16.86 -3.13 -12.68
N LEU A 214 -17.56 -4.01 -13.39
CA LEU A 214 -16.93 -5.10 -14.15
C LEU A 214 -16.02 -4.54 -15.26
N ILE A 215 -16.52 -3.59 -16.05
CA ILE A 215 -15.76 -2.94 -17.13
C ILE A 215 -14.55 -2.20 -16.56
N TYR A 216 -14.73 -1.50 -15.43
CA TYR A 216 -13.66 -0.85 -14.71
C TYR A 216 -12.53 -1.83 -14.34
N PHE A 217 -12.85 -2.96 -13.69
CA PHE A 217 -11.85 -3.95 -13.31
C PHE A 217 -11.10 -4.53 -14.53
N ILE A 218 -11.83 -4.88 -15.60
CA ILE A 218 -11.22 -5.39 -16.83
C ILE A 218 -10.26 -4.35 -17.42
N LEU A 219 -10.68 -3.09 -17.52
CA LEU A 219 -9.88 -2.00 -18.07
C LEU A 219 -8.61 -1.78 -17.26
N ILE A 220 -8.71 -1.72 -15.93
CA ILE A 220 -7.55 -1.51 -15.05
C ILE A 220 -6.56 -2.67 -15.15
N ILE A 221 -7.02 -3.93 -15.18
CA ILE A 221 -6.15 -5.10 -15.34
C ILE A 221 -5.41 -5.04 -16.68
N ILE A 222 -6.11 -4.72 -17.76
CA ILE A 222 -5.50 -4.61 -19.11
C ILE A 222 -4.44 -3.51 -19.14
N LEU A 223 -4.77 -2.31 -18.66
CA LEU A 223 -3.84 -1.19 -18.62
C LEU A 223 -2.61 -1.49 -17.76
N SER A 224 -2.82 -2.05 -16.57
CA SER A 224 -1.74 -2.43 -15.66
C SER A 224 -0.82 -3.49 -16.28
N TYR A 225 -1.37 -4.49 -16.96
CA TYR A 225 -0.59 -5.51 -17.63
C TYR A 225 0.24 -4.92 -18.79
N ILE A 226 -0.38 -4.11 -19.65
CA ILE A 226 0.33 -3.44 -20.76
C ILE A 226 1.46 -2.58 -20.20
N TYR A 227 1.17 -1.78 -19.19
CA TYR A 227 2.13 -0.91 -18.56
C TYR A 227 3.28 -1.69 -17.90
N HIS A 228 2.99 -2.77 -17.17
CA HIS A 228 3.99 -3.68 -16.61
C HIS A 228 4.97 -4.19 -17.69
N ARG A 229 4.44 -4.60 -18.85
CA ARG A 229 5.27 -5.06 -19.98
C ARG A 229 6.18 -3.96 -20.51
N ILE A 230 5.69 -2.73 -20.60
CA ILE A 230 6.47 -1.56 -21.03
C ILE A 230 7.60 -1.26 -20.02
N VAL A 231 7.27 -1.16 -18.74
CA VAL A 231 8.25 -0.91 -17.66
C VAL A 231 9.32 -1.99 -17.61
N LYS A 232 8.92 -3.26 -17.72
CA LYS A 232 9.86 -4.39 -17.76
C LYS A 232 10.84 -4.29 -18.94
N LYS A 233 10.36 -3.84 -20.10
CA LYS A 233 11.21 -3.59 -21.28
C LYS A 233 12.19 -2.44 -21.04
N ILE A 234 11.71 -1.32 -20.52
CA ILE A 234 12.56 -0.15 -20.18
C ILE A 234 13.65 -0.55 -19.18
N ASN A 235 13.30 -1.25 -18.11
CA ASN A 235 14.26 -1.71 -17.10
C ASN A 235 15.34 -2.64 -17.67
N LYS A 236 15.06 -3.36 -18.75
CA LYS A 236 16.05 -4.20 -19.43
C LYS A 236 17.10 -3.37 -20.19
N TYR A 237 16.69 -2.19 -20.68
CA TYR A 237 17.62 -1.30 -21.40
C TYR A 237 18.45 -0.39 -20.47
N LEU A 238 18.01 -0.21 -19.21
CA LEU A 238 18.71 0.60 -18.22
C LEU A 238 19.73 -0.17 -17.38
N LYS A 239 19.76 -1.50 -17.52
CA LYS A 239 20.77 -2.40 -16.94
C LYS A 239 21.88 -2.68 -17.95
#